data_cbc4d24b8d31a1447c14c6c1c618f51b
#
_entry.id   cbc4d24b8d31a1447c14c6c1c618f51b
#
_cell.length_a   1.000
_cell.length_b   1.000
_cell.length_c   1.000
_cell.angle_alpha   90.00
_cell.angle_beta   90.00
_cell.angle_gamma   90.00
#
_symmetry.space_group_name_H-M   'P 1'
#
loop_
_entity.id
_entity.type
_entity.pdbx_description
1 polymer ?
#
loop_
_entity_poly.entity_id
_entity_poly.type
_entity_poly.pdbx_seq_one_letter_code
_entity_poly.pdbx_strand_id
1 'polypeptide(L)'
;MNLRSCRRGIAALLAVPLFGAFAQAAGDPARGAQVARACLACHSLSPGRNLTGPSLWNVVGRKAGTAERFGRYSAALKASGLQWDERHLDAWLKDPAALVPGNSMGFAGIPDAKARADLIAYLEAVSAGRMAPPDVGLPDLKQAPTPSRVTAIGHCGDAYRISTGDGKTRTFWEFNLRFKTDGSADGPALGHPVIVGNGMRGDRAAVVFSRLEEIATFVKKQCP
;
A
#
# COMPACT_ATOMS: atom_id res chain seq x y z
N MET A 1 -38.85 56.03 63.62
CA MET A 1 -37.94 56.46 62.54
C MET A 1 -37.22 55.21 61.99
N ASN A 2 -37.74 54.64 60.89
CA ASN A 2 -37.27 53.35 60.38
C ASN A 2 -36.46 53.63 59.11
N LEU A 3 -35.16 53.38 59.14
CA LEU A 3 -34.28 53.37 57.99
C LEU A 3 -34.34 51.98 57.31
N ARG A 4 -34.93 51.92 56.10
CA ARG A 4 -34.88 50.73 55.24
C ARG A 4 -33.56 50.75 54.44
N SER A 5 -32.67 49.79 54.72
CA SER A 5 -31.48 49.54 53.96
C SER A 5 -31.80 48.84 52.64
N CYS A 6 -31.49 49.50 51.52
CA CYS A 6 -31.66 48.98 50.16
C CYS A 6 -30.40 48.23 49.78
N ARG A 7 -30.40 46.88 49.82
CA ARG A 7 -29.29 46.04 49.32
C ARG A 7 -29.45 45.88 47.79
N ARG A 8 -28.58 46.53 47.02
CA ARG A 8 -28.44 46.31 45.58
C ARG A 8 -27.65 45.02 45.39
N GLY A 9 -28.34 43.97 44.93
CA GLY A 9 -27.69 42.74 44.46
C GLY A 9 -27.02 42.97 43.09
N ILE A 10 -25.70 42.80 43.04
CA ILE A 10 -24.94 42.79 41.81
C ILE A 10 -25.02 41.36 41.25
N ALA A 11 -25.78 41.14 40.20
CA ALA A 11 -25.78 39.88 39.45
C ALA A 11 -24.52 39.84 38.58
N ALA A 12 -23.56 39.04 38.95
CA ALA A 12 -22.39 38.75 38.14
C ALA A 12 -22.80 37.77 37.03
N LEU A 13 -22.90 38.25 35.80
CA LEU A 13 -23.02 37.43 34.62
C LEU A 13 -21.69 36.71 34.35
N LEU A 14 -21.65 35.43 34.67
CA LEU A 14 -20.53 34.56 34.26
C LEU A 14 -20.66 34.27 32.76
N ALA A 15 -19.85 34.95 31.97
CA ALA A 15 -19.70 34.63 30.54
C ALA A 15 -18.92 33.32 30.45
N VAL A 16 -19.61 32.22 30.09
CA VAL A 16 -18.98 30.94 29.76
C VAL A 16 -18.45 31.05 28.33
N PRO A 17 -17.12 30.94 28.12
CA PRO A 17 -16.61 30.92 26.75
C PRO A 17 -17.06 29.63 26.09
N LEU A 18 -17.87 29.73 25.03
CA LEU A 18 -18.13 28.62 24.11
C LEU A 18 -16.82 28.35 23.35
N PHE A 19 -16.02 27.45 23.86
CA PHE A 19 -14.99 26.79 23.05
C PHE A 19 -15.72 25.92 22.02
N GLY A 20 -15.96 26.47 20.84
CA GLY A 20 -16.39 25.68 19.70
C GLY A 20 -15.34 24.63 19.40
N ALA A 21 -15.57 23.39 19.82
CA ALA A 21 -14.82 22.24 19.33
C ALA A 21 -15.08 22.21 17.80
N PHE A 22 -14.10 22.60 16.99
CA PHE A 22 -14.11 22.31 15.58
C PHE A 22 -14.06 20.77 15.47
N ALA A 23 -15.23 20.16 15.37
CA ALA A 23 -15.34 18.78 14.99
C ALA A 23 -14.68 18.65 13.61
N GLN A 24 -13.49 18.11 13.57
CA GLN A 24 -12.82 17.74 12.33
C GLN A 24 -13.79 16.78 11.64
N ALA A 25 -14.29 17.16 10.45
CA ALA A 25 -15.23 16.32 9.74
C ALA A 25 -14.57 14.95 9.54
N ALA A 26 -15.21 13.91 10.07
CA ALA A 26 -14.74 12.55 9.90
C ALA A 26 -14.47 12.27 8.42
N GLY A 27 -13.36 11.66 8.08
CA GLY A 27 -13.02 11.32 6.70
C GLY A 27 -14.09 10.42 6.08
N ASP A 28 -14.29 10.55 4.76
CA ASP A 28 -15.22 9.72 3.99
C ASP A 28 -14.46 8.51 3.40
N PRO A 29 -14.71 7.30 3.88
CA PRO A 29 -13.99 6.11 3.42
C PRO A 29 -14.27 5.78 1.94
N ALA A 30 -15.41 6.17 1.38
CA ALA A 30 -15.69 5.95 -0.04
C ALA A 30 -14.81 6.83 -0.95
N ARG A 31 -14.57 8.08 -0.57
CA ARG A 31 -13.57 8.93 -1.24
C ARG A 31 -12.15 8.44 -0.97
N GLY A 32 -11.88 8.00 0.25
CA GLY A 32 -10.59 7.43 0.65
C GLY A 32 -10.18 6.23 -0.20
N ALA A 33 -11.13 5.39 -0.62
CA ALA A 33 -10.87 4.28 -1.54
C ALA A 33 -10.29 4.75 -2.89
N GLN A 34 -10.67 5.93 -3.35
CA GLN A 34 -10.12 6.50 -4.59
C GLN A 34 -8.69 7.00 -4.38
N VAL A 35 -8.44 7.67 -3.27
CA VAL A 35 -7.10 8.14 -2.90
C VAL A 35 -6.13 6.96 -2.72
N ALA A 36 -6.60 5.87 -2.10
CA ALA A 36 -5.83 4.66 -1.83
C ALA A 36 -5.26 3.98 -3.10
N ARG A 37 -5.84 4.20 -4.27
CA ARG A 37 -5.37 3.59 -5.54
C ARG A 37 -3.90 3.85 -5.80
N ALA A 38 -3.40 5.04 -5.50
CA ALA A 38 -1.99 5.38 -5.65
C ALA A 38 -1.08 4.55 -4.75
N CYS A 39 -1.56 4.15 -3.57
CA CYS A 39 -0.82 3.36 -2.59
C CYS A 39 -0.68 1.89 -3.03
N LEU A 40 -1.69 1.39 -3.75
CA LEU A 40 -1.81 -0.03 -4.10
C LEU A 40 -0.85 -0.48 -5.20
N ALA A 41 -0.16 0.45 -5.86
CA ALA A 41 0.97 0.13 -6.72
C ALA A 41 2.14 -0.53 -5.96
N CYS A 42 2.27 -0.23 -4.65
CA CYS A 42 3.37 -0.71 -3.80
C CYS A 42 2.89 -1.48 -2.57
N HIS A 43 1.66 -1.28 -2.12
CA HIS A 43 1.09 -1.86 -0.91
C HIS A 43 -0.13 -2.72 -1.22
N SER A 44 -0.44 -3.68 -0.35
CA SER A 44 -1.72 -4.36 -0.36
C SER A 44 -2.57 -3.97 0.86
N LEU A 45 -3.85 -4.25 0.82
CA LEU A 45 -4.77 -4.16 1.95
C LEU A 45 -5.20 -5.54 2.46
N SER A 46 -4.51 -6.60 2.03
CA SER A 46 -4.75 -7.97 2.48
C SER A 46 -3.83 -8.35 3.63
N PRO A 47 -4.30 -9.14 4.62
CA PRO A 47 -3.47 -9.61 5.72
C PRO A 47 -2.20 -10.31 5.22
N GLY A 48 -1.03 -9.95 5.78
CA GLY A 48 0.25 -10.62 5.51
C GLY A 48 0.79 -10.51 4.09
N ARG A 49 0.05 -9.87 3.17
CA ARG A 49 0.47 -9.71 1.77
C ARG A 49 1.32 -8.46 1.61
N ASN A 50 2.62 -8.65 1.55
CA ASN A 50 3.59 -7.58 1.28
C ASN A 50 3.90 -7.53 -0.22
N LEU A 51 3.94 -6.32 -0.79
CA LEU A 51 4.39 -6.07 -2.16
C LEU A 51 5.77 -5.39 -2.13
N THR A 52 5.99 -4.35 -2.93
CA THR A 52 7.19 -3.50 -2.82
C THR A 52 7.23 -2.79 -1.46
N GLY A 53 6.07 -2.37 -0.97
CA GLY A 53 5.83 -1.90 0.39
C GLY A 53 5.16 -2.96 1.28
N PRO A 54 5.08 -2.71 2.60
CA PRO A 54 4.38 -3.60 3.54
C PRO A 54 2.87 -3.59 3.33
N SER A 55 2.20 -4.65 3.78
CA SER A 55 0.73 -4.64 3.86
C SER A 55 0.24 -3.50 4.76
N LEU A 56 -0.77 -2.77 4.30
CA LEU A 56 -1.47 -1.73 5.05
C LEU A 56 -2.65 -2.27 5.86
N TRP A 57 -2.89 -3.59 5.82
CA TRP A 57 -3.89 -4.21 6.67
C TRP A 57 -3.59 -3.93 8.15
N ASN A 58 -4.57 -3.46 8.91
CA ASN A 58 -4.41 -3.05 10.31
C ASN A 58 -3.22 -2.09 10.53
N VAL A 59 -2.99 -1.16 9.62
CA VAL A 59 -1.91 -0.18 9.77
C VAL A 59 -2.22 0.80 10.90
N VAL A 60 -3.49 1.21 11.06
CA VAL A 60 -3.89 2.10 12.15
C VAL A 60 -3.67 1.39 13.50
N GLY A 61 -3.00 2.07 14.41
CA GLY A 61 -2.61 1.52 15.72
C GLY A 61 -1.34 0.63 15.70
N ARG A 62 -0.79 0.30 14.52
CA ARG A 62 0.42 -0.53 14.42
C ARG A 62 1.68 0.31 14.64
N LYS A 63 2.70 -0.27 15.29
CA LYS A 63 4.03 0.34 15.40
C LYS A 63 4.69 0.41 14.03
N ALA A 64 5.38 1.52 13.73
CA ALA A 64 6.13 1.68 12.49
C ALA A 64 7.23 0.61 12.36
N GLY A 65 7.44 0.12 11.15
CA GLY A 65 8.49 -0.87 10.88
C GLY A 65 8.18 -2.30 11.31
N THR A 66 6.92 -2.64 11.66
CA THR A 66 6.57 -3.94 12.27
C THR A 66 5.56 -4.78 11.47
N ALA A 67 5.29 -4.48 10.20
CA ALA A 67 4.46 -5.38 9.40
C ALA A 67 5.11 -6.76 9.29
N GLU A 68 4.30 -7.78 9.54
CA GLU A 68 4.76 -9.17 9.56
C GLU A 68 5.43 -9.57 8.23
N ARG A 69 6.55 -10.26 8.30
CA ARG A 69 7.32 -10.77 7.14
C ARG A 69 7.77 -9.69 6.13
N PHE A 70 7.78 -8.40 6.48
CA PHE A 70 8.34 -7.36 5.64
C PHE A 70 9.72 -6.93 6.15
N GLY A 71 10.79 -7.42 5.50
CA GLY A 71 12.18 -7.17 5.92
C GLY A 71 12.81 -5.86 5.39
N ARG A 72 12.17 -5.17 4.43
CA ARG A 72 12.77 -4.06 3.67
C ARG A 72 12.53 -2.66 4.24
N TYR A 73 12.22 -2.56 5.52
CA TYR A 73 12.14 -1.25 6.17
C TYR A 73 13.49 -0.56 6.26
N SER A 74 13.53 0.76 6.02
CA SER A 74 14.70 1.57 6.32
C SER A 74 15.06 1.54 7.80
N ALA A 75 16.33 1.72 8.12
CA ALA A 75 16.80 1.83 9.50
C ALA A 75 16.11 3.02 10.21
N ALA A 76 15.95 4.15 9.50
CA ALA A 76 15.28 5.33 10.01
C ALA A 76 13.83 5.04 10.46
N LEU A 77 13.04 4.30 9.65
CA LEU A 77 11.67 3.99 10.00
C LEU A 77 11.59 3.00 11.17
N LYS A 78 12.48 2.01 11.23
CA LYS A 78 12.57 1.07 12.37
C LYS A 78 12.91 1.78 13.67
N ALA A 79 13.81 2.77 13.61
CA ALA A 79 14.28 3.53 14.76
C ALA A 79 13.31 4.65 15.18
N SER A 80 12.33 5.02 14.35
CA SER A 80 11.45 6.17 14.58
C SER A 80 10.60 6.04 15.85
N GLY A 81 10.30 4.83 16.29
CA GLY A 81 9.43 4.58 17.45
C GLY A 81 7.97 4.98 17.25
N LEU A 82 7.59 5.44 16.07
CA LEU A 82 6.24 5.91 15.77
C LEU A 82 5.21 4.79 15.90
N GLN A 83 4.02 5.17 16.36
CA GLN A 83 2.81 4.38 16.24
C GLN A 83 1.90 5.05 15.20
N TRP A 84 1.34 4.27 14.31
CA TRP A 84 0.47 4.76 13.25
C TRP A 84 -0.93 5.09 13.78
N ASP A 85 -1.02 6.08 14.71
CA ASP A 85 -2.27 6.74 15.04
C ASP A 85 -2.69 7.70 13.91
N GLU A 86 -3.89 8.24 14.00
CA GLU A 86 -4.42 9.16 13.00
C GLU A 86 -3.49 10.36 12.76
N ARG A 87 -2.94 10.95 13.82
CA ARG A 87 -2.05 12.12 13.76
C ARG A 87 -0.74 11.78 13.04
N HIS A 88 -0.10 10.65 13.38
CA HIS A 88 1.15 10.26 12.73
C HIS A 88 0.93 9.80 11.30
N LEU A 89 -0.21 9.15 11.01
CA LEU A 89 -0.60 8.82 9.64
C LEU A 89 -0.86 10.08 8.80
N ASP A 90 -1.56 11.08 9.33
CA ASP A 90 -1.77 12.35 8.63
C ASP A 90 -0.44 13.03 8.30
N ALA A 91 0.46 13.16 9.29
CA ALA A 91 1.77 13.75 9.08
C ALA A 91 2.63 12.95 8.09
N TRP A 92 2.60 11.62 8.17
CA TRP A 92 3.29 10.73 7.23
C TRP A 92 2.76 10.86 5.81
N LEU A 93 1.43 10.85 5.66
CA LEU A 93 0.79 10.99 4.36
C LEU A 93 0.97 12.39 3.77
N LYS A 94 1.17 13.41 4.60
CA LYS A 94 1.47 14.77 4.15
C LYS A 94 2.87 14.87 3.55
N ASP A 95 3.87 14.37 4.25
CA ASP A 95 5.27 14.37 3.83
C ASP A 95 6.07 13.29 4.59
N PRO A 96 6.23 12.10 3.99
CA PRO A 96 6.98 11.02 4.62
C PRO A 96 8.45 11.37 4.90
N ALA A 97 9.07 12.17 4.01
CA ALA A 97 10.47 12.53 4.14
C ALA A 97 10.72 13.52 5.27
N ALA A 98 9.78 14.43 5.49
CA ALA A 98 9.85 15.39 6.61
C ALA A 98 9.59 14.69 7.95
N LEU A 99 8.62 13.75 8.03
CA LEU A 99 8.32 13.06 9.28
C LEU A 99 9.43 12.09 9.71
N VAL A 100 9.99 11.33 8.77
CA VAL A 100 11.07 10.37 9.02
C VAL A 100 12.15 10.54 7.95
N PRO A 101 13.09 11.45 8.14
CA PRO A 101 14.22 11.62 7.22
C PRO A 101 15.00 10.30 7.06
N GLY A 102 15.32 9.95 5.82
CA GLY A 102 16.02 8.69 5.51
C GLY A 102 15.09 7.46 5.44
N ASN A 103 13.76 7.64 5.43
CA ASN A 103 12.85 6.56 5.08
C ASN A 103 13.03 6.18 3.60
N SER A 104 12.60 4.96 3.24
CA SER A 104 12.73 4.42 1.87
C SER A 104 11.44 4.48 1.05
N MET A 105 10.39 5.12 1.55
CA MET A 105 9.13 5.28 0.82
C MET A 105 9.23 6.48 -0.13
N GLY A 106 9.42 6.21 -1.41
CA GLY A 106 9.54 7.23 -2.47
C GLY A 106 8.19 7.86 -2.87
N PHE A 107 7.45 8.39 -1.89
CA PHE A 107 6.15 9.02 -2.09
C PHE A 107 6.21 10.50 -1.73
N ALA A 108 5.72 11.36 -2.63
CA ALA A 108 5.81 12.81 -2.47
C ALA A 108 4.83 13.40 -1.44
N GLY A 109 3.87 12.61 -0.97
CA GLY A 109 2.86 13.06 -0.03
C GLY A 109 1.54 13.48 -0.68
N ILE A 110 0.53 13.72 0.16
CA ILE A 110 -0.81 14.21 -0.20
C ILE A 110 -0.99 15.57 0.46
N PRO A 111 -0.93 16.70 -0.28
CA PRO A 111 -1.07 18.04 0.30
C PRO A 111 -2.45 18.29 0.91
N ASP A 112 -3.51 17.77 0.27
CA ASP A 112 -4.91 17.99 0.70
C ASP A 112 -5.22 17.23 1.99
N ALA A 113 -5.49 17.97 3.06
CA ALA A 113 -5.81 17.43 4.37
C ALA A 113 -7.09 16.58 4.37
N LYS A 114 -8.09 16.98 3.55
CA LYS A 114 -9.33 16.21 3.43
C LYS A 114 -9.09 14.85 2.78
N ALA A 115 -8.29 14.79 1.71
CA ALA A 115 -7.93 13.54 1.06
C ALA A 115 -7.16 12.61 2.02
N ARG A 116 -6.29 13.15 2.89
CA ARG A 116 -5.60 12.36 3.91
C ARG A 116 -6.56 11.79 4.95
N ALA A 117 -7.48 12.61 5.45
CA ALA A 117 -8.50 12.15 6.40
C ALA A 117 -9.41 11.08 5.78
N ASP A 118 -9.84 11.28 4.53
CA ASP A 118 -10.64 10.31 3.77
C ASP A 118 -9.88 8.97 3.60
N LEU A 119 -8.58 9.02 3.29
CA LEU A 119 -7.72 7.84 3.17
C LEU A 119 -7.56 7.08 4.50
N ILE A 120 -7.33 7.79 5.60
CA ILE A 120 -7.21 7.18 6.93
C ILE A 120 -8.52 6.48 7.30
N ALA A 121 -9.66 7.15 7.13
CA ALA A 121 -10.97 6.56 7.37
C ALA A 121 -11.22 5.29 6.53
N TYR A 122 -10.74 5.29 5.28
CA TYR A 122 -10.81 4.11 4.43
C TYR A 122 -9.94 2.94 4.95
N LEU A 123 -8.69 3.20 5.33
CA LEU A 123 -7.80 2.18 5.88
C LEU A 123 -8.37 1.55 7.15
N GLU A 124 -9.00 2.34 8.01
CA GLU A 124 -9.73 1.86 9.19
C GLU A 124 -10.95 1.01 8.81
N ALA A 125 -11.75 1.47 7.85
CA ALA A 125 -12.96 0.77 7.42
C ALA A 125 -12.63 -0.60 6.83
N VAL A 126 -11.57 -0.69 6.01
CA VAL A 126 -11.10 -1.97 5.45
C VAL A 126 -10.59 -2.89 6.56
N SER A 127 -9.76 -2.38 7.46
CA SER A 127 -9.19 -3.16 8.56
C SER A 127 -10.27 -3.68 9.52
N ALA A 128 -11.35 -2.93 9.68
CA ALA A 128 -12.51 -3.33 10.48
C ALA A 128 -13.53 -4.21 9.71
N GLY A 129 -13.24 -4.56 8.46
CA GLY A 129 -14.16 -5.34 7.62
C GLY A 129 -15.44 -4.61 7.20
N ARG A 130 -15.50 -3.27 7.42
CA ARG A 130 -16.66 -2.46 7.01
C ARG A 130 -16.66 -2.11 5.53
N MET A 131 -15.49 -2.18 4.89
CA MET A 131 -15.34 -2.02 3.44
C MET A 131 -14.44 -3.12 2.90
N ALA A 132 -14.79 -3.63 1.74
CA ALA A 132 -13.87 -4.50 1.00
C ALA A 132 -12.65 -3.67 0.53
N PRO A 133 -11.43 -4.22 0.57
CA PRO A 133 -10.31 -3.62 -0.15
C PRO A 133 -10.72 -3.51 -1.63
N PRO A 134 -10.27 -2.46 -2.35
CA PRO A 134 -10.56 -2.41 -3.77
C PRO A 134 -9.98 -3.67 -4.39
N ASP A 135 -10.77 -4.29 -5.23
CA ASP A 135 -10.28 -5.34 -6.11
C ASP A 135 -9.29 -4.67 -7.09
N VAL A 136 -8.10 -4.44 -6.64
CA VAL A 136 -6.95 -4.10 -7.50
C VAL A 136 -6.44 -5.37 -8.11
N GLY A 137 -7.40 -6.24 -8.47
CA GLY A 137 -7.20 -7.46 -9.20
C GLY A 137 -5.75 -7.75 -9.55
N LEU A 138 -4.94 -8.12 -8.52
CA LEU A 138 -3.87 -9.02 -8.90
C LEU A 138 -4.61 -10.29 -9.25
N PRO A 139 -4.65 -10.68 -10.50
CA PRO A 139 -5.39 -11.85 -10.90
C PRO A 139 -4.95 -13.00 -9.98
N ASP A 140 -5.88 -13.84 -9.60
CA ASP A 140 -5.54 -15.14 -9.03
C ASP A 140 -4.60 -15.82 -10.03
N LEU A 141 -3.31 -15.78 -9.73
CA LEU A 141 -2.29 -16.26 -10.67
C LEU A 141 -2.34 -17.78 -10.83
N LYS A 142 -3.02 -18.50 -9.94
CA LYS A 142 -3.31 -19.93 -10.12
C LYS A 142 -4.27 -20.16 -11.28
N GLN A 143 -5.19 -19.24 -11.49
CA GLN A 143 -6.16 -19.26 -12.58
C GLN A 143 -5.74 -18.43 -13.78
N ALA A 144 -4.46 -18.05 -13.86
CA ALA A 144 -3.95 -17.26 -14.97
C ALA A 144 -4.28 -17.92 -16.31
N PRO A 145 -4.78 -17.15 -17.29
CA PRO A 145 -5.13 -17.67 -18.60
C PRO A 145 -3.89 -18.21 -19.33
N THR A 146 -4.09 -19.18 -20.22
CA THR A 146 -3.03 -19.84 -20.98
C THR A 146 -2.01 -18.89 -21.60
N PRO A 147 -2.39 -17.74 -22.22
CA PRO A 147 -1.44 -16.79 -22.77
C PRO A 147 -0.50 -16.12 -21.75
N SER A 148 -0.82 -16.24 -20.46
CA SER A 148 0.00 -15.68 -19.37
C SER A 148 0.85 -16.73 -18.66
N ARG A 149 0.59 -18.03 -18.88
CA ARG A 149 1.38 -19.12 -18.26
C ARG A 149 2.71 -19.26 -18.98
N VAL A 150 3.79 -19.12 -18.26
CA VAL A 150 5.14 -19.24 -18.81
C VAL A 150 5.53 -20.70 -18.89
N THR A 151 5.98 -21.14 -20.08
CA THR A 151 6.40 -22.52 -20.35
C THR A 151 7.91 -22.65 -20.48
N ALA A 152 8.60 -21.59 -20.92
CA ALA A 152 10.06 -21.57 -21.00
C ALA A 152 10.61 -20.13 -20.91
N ILE A 153 11.85 -20.01 -20.41
CA ILE A 153 12.59 -18.75 -20.36
C ILE A 153 14.01 -19.00 -20.90
N GLY A 154 14.29 -18.48 -22.11
CA GLY A 154 15.63 -18.44 -22.66
C GLY A 154 16.30 -17.11 -22.32
N HIS A 155 17.58 -17.13 -21.94
CA HIS A 155 18.39 -15.94 -21.70
C HIS A 155 19.61 -15.93 -22.62
N CYS A 156 19.82 -14.83 -23.34
CA CYS A 156 21.00 -14.63 -24.17
C CYS A 156 21.40 -13.14 -24.19
N GLY A 157 22.62 -12.85 -23.76
CA GLY A 157 23.10 -11.47 -23.65
C GLY A 157 22.27 -10.69 -22.63
N ASP A 158 21.67 -9.59 -23.06
CA ASP A 158 20.82 -8.70 -22.30
C ASP A 158 19.31 -8.92 -22.52
N ALA A 159 18.95 -10.06 -23.11
CA ALA A 159 17.57 -10.35 -23.51
C ALA A 159 17.06 -11.69 -22.97
N TYR A 160 15.79 -11.68 -22.57
CA TYR A 160 15.02 -12.87 -22.20
C TYR A 160 13.95 -13.17 -23.25
N ARG A 161 13.85 -14.43 -23.64
CA ARG A 161 12.82 -14.97 -24.50
C ARG A 161 11.83 -15.75 -23.65
N ILE A 162 10.62 -15.24 -23.52
CA ILE A 162 9.56 -15.85 -22.72
C ILE A 162 8.58 -16.55 -23.64
N SER A 163 8.49 -17.86 -23.52
CA SER A 163 7.46 -18.67 -24.17
C SER A 163 6.28 -18.86 -23.23
N THR A 164 5.07 -18.78 -23.79
CA THR A 164 3.82 -18.89 -23.04
C THR A 164 2.96 -20.04 -23.55
N GLY A 165 1.96 -20.46 -22.75
CA GLY A 165 1.13 -21.62 -23.04
C GLY A 165 0.30 -21.53 -24.33
N ASP A 166 0.15 -20.34 -24.91
CA ASP A 166 -0.44 -20.13 -26.25
C ASP A 166 0.54 -20.36 -27.40
N GLY A 167 1.72 -20.90 -27.12
CA GLY A 167 2.79 -21.18 -28.08
C GLY A 167 3.55 -19.96 -28.58
N LYS A 168 3.27 -18.76 -28.07
CA LYS A 168 3.99 -17.54 -28.46
C LYS A 168 5.26 -17.36 -27.65
N THR A 169 6.28 -16.82 -28.31
CA THR A 169 7.53 -16.39 -27.68
C THR A 169 7.72 -14.89 -27.88
N ARG A 170 8.03 -14.19 -26.80
CA ARG A 170 8.26 -12.74 -26.79
C ARG A 170 9.63 -12.46 -26.20
N THR A 171 10.31 -11.45 -26.78
CA THR A 171 11.63 -11.02 -26.28
C THR A 171 11.48 -9.78 -25.42
N PHE A 172 12.12 -9.79 -24.29
CA PHE A 172 12.20 -8.69 -23.34
C PHE A 172 13.66 -8.35 -23.08
N TRP A 173 13.98 -7.06 -23.03
CA TRP A 173 15.27 -6.62 -22.53
C TRP A 173 15.35 -6.81 -21.01
N GLU A 174 16.52 -7.13 -20.51
CA GLU A 174 16.76 -7.44 -19.09
C GLU A 174 16.20 -6.36 -18.15
N PHE A 175 16.37 -5.06 -18.45
CA PHE A 175 15.87 -3.98 -17.61
C PHE A 175 14.33 -3.78 -17.70
N ASN A 176 13.66 -4.38 -18.68
CA ASN A 176 12.19 -4.35 -18.85
C ASN A 176 11.49 -5.59 -18.29
N LEU A 177 12.24 -6.58 -17.84
CA LEU A 177 11.70 -7.80 -17.25
C LEU A 177 12.09 -7.86 -15.77
N ARG A 178 11.16 -8.30 -14.92
CA ARG A 178 11.42 -8.59 -13.51
C ARG A 178 11.03 -10.01 -13.20
N PHE A 179 11.84 -10.68 -12.40
CA PHE A 179 11.46 -11.92 -11.76
C PHE A 179 11.00 -11.62 -10.34
N LYS A 180 9.83 -12.13 -9.99
CA LYS A 180 9.18 -11.93 -8.69
C LYS A 180 8.76 -13.28 -8.13
N THR A 181 8.52 -13.34 -6.84
CA THR A 181 7.95 -14.50 -6.17
C THR A 181 6.69 -14.11 -5.42
N ASP A 182 5.67 -14.94 -5.51
CA ASP A 182 4.43 -14.83 -4.74
C ASP A 182 4.00 -16.24 -4.30
N GLY A 183 4.32 -16.58 -3.07
CA GLY A 183 3.92 -17.84 -2.42
C GLY A 183 2.59 -17.74 -1.67
N SER A 184 1.79 -16.68 -1.91
CA SER A 184 0.47 -16.52 -1.29
C SER A 184 -0.56 -17.50 -1.85
N ALA A 185 -1.76 -17.52 -1.25
CA ALA A 185 -2.86 -18.34 -1.74
C ALA A 185 -3.27 -17.98 -3.18
N ASP A 186 -3.10 -16.72 -3.59
CA ASP A 186 -3.43 -16.21 -4.92
C ASP A 186 -2.23 -16.20 -5.88
N GLY A 187 -1.05 -16.58 -5.40
CA GLY A 187 0.18 -16.68 -6.20
C GLY A 187 0.13 -17.84 -7.19
N PRO A 188 1.08 -17.91 -8.16
CA PRO A 188 1.10 -18.99 -9.12
C PRO A 188 1.31 -20.35 -8.44
N ALA A 189 0.77 -21.40 -9.03
CA ALA A 189 1.05 -22.75 -8.55
C ALA A 189 2.53 -23.09 -8.75
N LEU A 190 3.07 -23.96 -7.91
CA LEU A 190 4.44 -24.43 -8.00
C LEU A 190 4.72 -25.03 -9.39
N GLY A 191 5.78 -24.61 -10.06
CA GLY A 191 6.10 -25.03 -11.42
C GLY A 191 5.28 -24.38 -12.54
N HIS A 192 4.43 -23.40 -12.19
CA HIS A 192 3.56 -22.73 -13.18
C HIS A 192 3.71 -21.20 -13.10
N PRO A 193 4.89 -20.65 -13.43
CA PRO A 193 5.11 -19.20 -13.39
C PRO A 193 4.21 -18.47 -14.39
N VAL A 194 3.86 -17.23 -14.06
CA VAL A 194 2.93 -16.40 -14.82
C VAL A 194 3.58 -15.07 -15.18
N ILE A 195 3.42 -14.65 -16.45
CA ILE A 195 3.82 -13.31 -16.88
C ILE A 195 2.67 -12.31 -16.69
N VAL A 196 2.96 -11.18 -16.06
CA VAL A 196 2.04 -10.08 -15.80
C VAL A 196 2.60 -8.76 -16.32
N GLY A 197 1.75 -7.75 -16.56
CA GLY A 197 2.16 -6.43 -17.03
C GLY A 197 2.59 -6.42 -18.51
N ASN A 198 2.05 -7.32 -19.32
CA ASN A 198 2.49 -7.56 -20.67
C ASN A 198 1.67 -6.76 -21.69
N GLY A 199 2.18 -5.59 -22.07
CA GLY A 199 1.62 -4.88 -23.24
C GLY A 199 1.23 -3.42 -23.05
N MET A 200 1.48 -2.81 -21.90
CA MET A 200 1.26 -1.38 -21.72
C MET A 200 2.53 -0.58 -22.02
N ARG A 201 2.37 0.55 -22.70
CA ARG A 201 3.47 1.42 -23.13
C ARG A 201 4.21 1.95 -21.90
N GLY A 202 5.48 1.55 -21.73
CA GLY A 202 6.31 1.93 -20.58
C GLY A 202 6.24 0.99 -19.37
N ASP A 203 5.36 -0.02 -19.36
CA ASP A 203 5.30 -1.00 -18.29
C ASP A 203 6.37 -2.06 -18.42
N ARG A 204 6.94 -2.40 -17.28
CA ARG A 204 7.88 -3.51 -17.15
C ARG A 204 7.10 -4.78 -16.92
N ALA A 205 7.26 -5.78 -17.78
CA ALA A 205 6.71 -7.10 -17.55
C ALA A 205 7.36 -7.74 -16.31
N ALA A 206 6.62 -8.60 -15.62
CA ALA A 206 7.17 -9.42 -14.56
C ALA A 206 6.76 -10.88 -14.76
N VAL A 207 7.71 -11.79 -14.58
CA VAL A 207 7.41 -13.21 -14.42
C VAL A 207 7.34 -13.48 -12.92
N VAL A 208 6.21 -13.98 -12.46
CA VAL A 208 5.94 -14.29 -11.07
C VAL A 208 6.04 -15.80 -10.88
N PHE A 209 6.88 -16.22 -9.96
CA PHE A 209 7.09 -17.61 -9.54
C PHE A 209 6.46 -17.84 -8.18
N SER A 210 6.13 -19.08 -7.85
CA SER A 210 5.69 -19.45 -6.50
C SER A 210 6.84 -19.31 -5.49
N ARG A 211 8.05 -19.72 -5.86
CA ARG A 211 9.25 -19.74 -5.01
C ARG A 211 10.49 -19.26 -5.75
N LEU A 212 11.47 -18.78 -4.99
CA LEU A 212 12.73 -18.26 -5.54
C LEU A 212 13.53 -19.33 -6.32
N GLU A 213 13.53 -20.56 -5.81
CA GLU A 213 14.28 -21.66 -6.39
C GLU A 213 13.82 -22.03 -7.81
N GLU A 214 12.57 -21.75 -8.15
CA GLU A 214 12.04 -22.03 -9.48
C GLU A 214 12.69 -21.16 -10.56
N ILE A 215 13.16 -19.98 -10.24
CA ILE A 215 13.79 -19.06 -11.21
C ILE A 215 14.96 -19.77 -11.90
N ALA A 216 15.82 -20.39 -11.12
CA ALA A 216 16.99 -21.10 -11.66
C ALA A 216 16.61 -22.33 -12.50
N THR A 217 15.47 -22.95 -12.23
CA THR A 217 14.99 -24.11 -13.02
C THR A 217 14.40 -23.70 -14.35
N PHE A 218 13.75 -22.55 -14.42
CA PHE A 218 13.11 -22.05 -15.63
C PHE A 218 14.05 -21.28 -16.56
N VAL A 219 14.96 -20.46 -16.01
CA VAL A 219 15.87 -19.64 -16.82
C VAL A 219 17.01 -20.50 -17.34
N LYS A 220 17.06 -20.68 -18.66
CA LYS A 220 18.14 -21.43 -19.33
C LYS A 220 18.94 -20.51 -20.24
N LYS A 221 20.26 -20.67 -20.25
CA LYS A 221 21.12 -20.01 -21.22
C LYS A 221 20.79 -20.60 -22.60
N GLN A 222 20.22 -19.79 -23.46
CA GLN A 222 19.79 -20.22 -24.79
C GLN A 222 19.93 -19.07 -25.76
N CYS A 223 21.01 -19.08 -26.53
CA CYS A 223 21.24 -18.17 -27.64
C CYS A 223 20.73 -18.81 -28.94
N PRO A 224 20.28 -17.98 -29.93
CA PRO A 224 19.87 -18.46 -31.25
C PRO A 224 20.99 -19.20 -31.94
#